data_f45326db38f9c0ee7bf27801a096724b
#
_entry.id   f45326db38f9c0ee7bf27801a096724b
#
_cell.length_a   1.000
_cell.length_b   1.000
_cell.length_c   1.000
_cell.angle_alpha   90.00
_cell.angle_beta   90.00
_cell.angle_gamma   90.00
#
_symmetry.space_group_name_H-M   'P 1'
#
loop_
_entity.id
_entity.type
_entity.pdbx_description
1 polymer ?
#
loop_
_entity_poly.entity_id
_entity_poly.type
_entity_poly.pdbx_seq_one_letter_code
_entity_poly.pdbx_strand_id
1 'polypeptide(L)'
;MMRCTSIISLFALSLAACTDSTLLHSYKPLPKDGWDRCDTICFDLPKAEADIDGTLYIGLRTTANPAYQDIVLAVEQYDEIEGLSRSDTVRYPLTDAEGFALTEEGYALSPGVNLHQYESQHVPIRLKKGKSGSVRIHHLMRHEVIPDITELGIRLDK
;
A
#
# COMPACT_ATOMS: atom_id res chain seq x y z
N MET A 1 -66.25 14.09 21.12
CA MET A 1 -65.23 14.84 20.36
C MET A 1 -63.84 14.32 20.82
N MET A 2 -63.27 13.35 20.15
CA MET A 2 -61.94 12.82 20.48
C MET A 2 -60.92 13.41 19.47
N ARG A 3 -59.96 14.17 19.98
CA ARG A 3 -58.88 14.73 19.21
C ARG A 3 -57.73 13.71 19.21
N CYS A 4 -57.50 13.06 18.08
CA CYS A 4 -56.30 12.26 17.83
C CYS A 4 -55.11 13.20 17.55
N THR A 5 -54.16 13.26 18.45
CA THR A 5 -52.89 13.94 18.27
C THR A 5 -51.90 12.91 17.69
N SER A 6 -51.63 12.97 16.40
CA SER A 6 -50.59 12.17 15.77
C SER A 6 -49.24 12.73 16.12
N ILE A 7 -48.44 11.95 16.88
CA ILE A 7 -47.02 12.20 17.13
C ILE A 7 -46.26 11.63 15.96
N ILE A 8 -45.81 12.49 15.06
CA ILE A 8 -44.85 12.12 14.00
C ILE A 8 -43.45 12.12 14.67
N SER A 9 -42.97 10.91 14.96
CA SER A 9 -41.59 10.69 15.42
C SER A 9 -40.66 10.82 14.23
N LEU A 10 -39.95 11.95 14.14
CA LEU A 10 -38.92 12.22 13.15
C LEU A 10 -37.65 11.42 13.54
N PHE A 11 -37.51 10.23 12.97
CA PHE A 11 -36.32 9.41 13.12
C PHE A 11 -35.21 9.99 12.24
N ALA A 12 -34.36 10.84 12.86
CA ALA A 12 -33.17 11.37 12.21
C ALA A 12 -32.15 10.23 12.07
N LEU A 13 -32.07 9.65 10.86
CA LEU A 13 -30.97 8.76 10.48
C LEU A 13 -29.70 9.59 10.39
N SER A 14 -28.86 9.55 11.43
CA SER A 14 -27.49 10.03 11.37
C SER A 14 -26.69 9.08 10.47
N LEU A 15 -26.51 9.45 9.23
CA LEU A 15 -25.50 8.82 8.33
C LEU A 15 -24.14 9.17 8.91
N ALA A 16 -23.55 8.26 9.69
CA ALA A 16 -22.14 8.30 10.02
C ALA A 16 -21.39 8.08 8.70
N ALA A 17 -20.96 9.16 8.06
CA ALA A 17 -20.02 9.11 6.97
C ALA A 17 -18.72 8.57 7.55
N CYS A 18 -18.38 7.30 7.25
CA CYS A 18 -17.04 6.82 7.39
C CYS A 18 -16.17 7.67 6.45
N THR A 19 -15.42 8.60 7.01
CA THR A 19 -14.34 9.27 6.27
C THR A 19 -13.25 8.25 6.06
N ASP A 20 -13.25 7.64 4.88
CA ASP A 20 -12.16 6.78 4.44
C ASP A 20 -10.90 7.65 4.39
N SER A 21 -9.92 7.35 5.25
CA SER A 21 -8.66 8.10 5.29
C SER A 21 -7.75 7.73 4.13
N THR A 22 -8.06 6.66 3.41
CA THR A 22 -7.27 6.14 2.30
C THR A 22 -7.48 6.98 1.05
N LEU A 23 -6.39 7.58 0.57
CA LEU A 23 -6.38 8.42 -0.63
C LEU A 23 -6.09 7.62 -1.90
N LEU A 24 -5.29 6.56 -1.77
CA LEU A 24 -4.90 5.69 -2.88
C LEU A 24 -4.65 4.28 -2.36
N HIS A 25 -5.16 3.30 -3.07
CA HIS A 25 -4.85 1.90 -2.85
C HIS A 25 -4.76 1.21 -4.20
N SER A 26 -3.57 0.73 -4.58
CA SER A 26 -3.31 0.19 -5.91
C SER A 26 -2.28 -0.92 -5.85
N TYR A 27 -2.51 -2.00 -6.60
CA TYR A 27 -1.57 -3.11 -6.83
C TYR A 27 -1.23 -3.23 -8.30
N LYS A 28 0.03 -3.58 -8.58
CA LYS A 28 0.52 -3.89 -9.94
C LYS A 28 1.10 -5.29 -9.97
N PRO A 29 0.73 -6.10 -10.99
CA PRO A 29 1.32 -7.42 -11.17
C PRO A 29 2.78 -7.30 -11.57
N LEU A 30 3.59 -8.25 -11.11
CA LEU A 30 4.98 -8.42 -11.50
C LEU A 30 5.12 -9.54 -12.54
N PRO A 31 6.22 -9.56 -13.32
CA PRO A 31 6.47 -10.61 -14.29
C PRO A 31 6.48 -12.01 -13.65
N LYS A 32 5.94 -13.00 -14.35
CA LYS A 32 5.84 -14.39 -13.84
C LYS A 32 7.19 -15.09 -13.70
N ASP A 33 8.18 -14.65 -14.47
CA ASP A 33 9.57 -15.10 -14.44
C ASP A 33 10.42 -14.44 -13.35
N GLY A 34 9.79 -13.54 -12.58
CA GLY A 34 10.36 -12.86 -11.43
C GLY A 34 10.53 -11.35 -11.63
N TRP A 35 10.80 -10.65 -10.54
CA TRP A 35 11.06 -9.23 -10.53
C TRP A 35 12.54 -8.93 -10.76
N ASP A 36 12.86 -8.31 -11.89
CA ASP A 36 14.23 -7.91 -12.23
C ASP A 36 14.62 -6.66 -11.43
N ARG A 37 15.87 -6.59 -10.99
CA ARG A 37 16.43 -5.46 -10.25
C ARG A 37 16.41 -4.16 -11.06
N CYS A 38 16.45 -4.25 -12.38
CA CYS A 38 16.35 -3.10 -13.27
C CYS A 38 14.91 -2.63 -13.46
N ASP A 39 13.93 -3.44 -13.06
CA ASP A 39 12.52 -3.10 -13.19
C ASP A 39 12.05 -2.23 -12.02
N THR A 40 11.72 -0.99 -12.33
CA THR A 40 11.14 -0.05 -11.37
C THR A 40 9.63 0.01 -11.55
N ILE A 41 8.90 -0.29 -10.48
CA ILE A 41 7.44 -0.21 -10.48
C ILE A 41 7.01 1.20 -10.05
N CYS A 42 6.30 1.89 -10.93
CA CYS A 42 5.88 3.28 -10.73
C CYS A 42 4.39 3.35 -10.39
N PHE A 43 4.05 4.16 -9.39
CA PHE A 43 2.68 4.48 -9.02
C PHE A 43 2.49 5.98 -9.13
N ASP A 44 1.54 6.40 -9.96
CA ASP A 44 1.21 7.82 -10.10
C ASP A 44 0.35 8.27 -8.92
N LEU A 45 0.73 9.39 -8.33
CA LEU A 45 -0.03 10.05 -7.27
C LEU A 45 -0.93 11.10 -7.93
N PRO A 46 -2.24 11.05 -7.67
CA PRO A 46 -3.16 12.03 -8.23
C PRO A 46 -2.84 13.45 -7.73
N LYS A 47 -3.28 14.44 -8.48
CA LYS A 47 -3.16 15.84 -8.07
C LYS A 47 -3.83 16.06 -6.73
N ALA A 48 -3.08 16.57 -5.77
CA ALA A 48 -3.57 16.79 -4.41
C ALA A 48 -4.57 17.96 -4.35
N GLU A 49 -5.75 17.74 -3.81
CA GLU A 49 -6.76 18.78 -3.59
C GLU A 49 -6.44 19.66 -2.37
N ALA A 50 -5.67 19.14 -1.43
CA ALA A 50 -5.16 19.82 -0.24
C ALA A 50 -3.71 19.36 0.02
N ASP A 51 -2.99 20.03 0.93
CA ASP A 51 -1.71 19.52 1.41
C ASP A 51 -1.90 18.13 2.04
N ILE A 52 -1.09 17.18 1.60
CA ILE A 52 -1.05 15.81 2.14
C ILE A 52 0.24 15.68 2.95
N ASP A 53 0.09 15.34 4.23
CA ASP A 53 1.16 14.86 5.10
C ASP A 53 0.65 13.53 5.66
N GLY A 54 1.01 12.46 5.00
CA GLY A 54 0.39 11.16 5.18
C GLY A 54 1.41 10.03 5.28
N THR A 55 0.87 8.82 5.28
CA THR A 55 1.63 7.58 5.43
C THR A 55 1.43 6.71 4.20
N LEU A 56 2.54 6.27 3.63
CA LEU A 56 2.57 5.32 2.52
C LEU A 56 2.91 3.93 3.05
N TYR A 57 2.00 3.01 2.92
CA TYR A 57 2.20 1.59 3.19
C TYR A 57 2.48 0.86 1.89
N ILE A 58 3.36 -0.13 1.95
CA ILE A 58 3.70 -0.98 0.82
C ILE A 58 3.14 -2.36 1.10
N GLY A 59 2.50 -2.97 0.12
CA GLY A 59 1.98 -4.32 0.18
C GLY A 59 2.68 -5.21 -0.85
N LEU A 60 3.07 -6.40 -0.43
CA LEU A 60 3.64 -7.43 -1.30
C LEU A 60 2.73 -8.64 -1.31
N ARG A 61 2.45 -9.18 -2.50
CA ARG A 61 1.85 -10.50 -2.63
C ARG A 61 2.91 -11.48 -3.11
N THR A 62 3.01 -12.61 -2.40
CA THR A 62 3.97 -13.66 -2.72
C THR A 62 3.27 -14.97 -3.01
N THR A 63 3.98 -15.91 -3.61
CA THR A 63 3.59 -17.32 -3.63
C THR A 63 3.57 -17.91 -2.21
N ALA A 64 3.05 -19.12 -2.05
CA ALA A 64 2.91 -19.75 -0.73
C ALA A 64 4.25 -19.92 0.01
N ASN A 65 5.34 -20.11 -0.74
CA ASN A 65 6.66 -20.39 -0.19
C ASN A 65 7.69 -19.46 -0.84
N PRO A 66 7.80 -18.19 -0.38
CA PRO A 66 8.80 -17.28 -0.93
C PRO A 66 10.22 -17.79 -0.65
N ALA A 67 11.10 -17.66 -1.65
CA ALA A 67 12.48 -18.18 -1.60
C ALA A 67 13.41 -17.42 -0.65
N TYR A 68 12.99 -16.24 -0.20
CA TYR A 68 13.79 -15.34 0.66
C TYR A 68 13.09 -15.09 1.99
N GLN A 69 13.89 -14.95 3.05
CA GLN A 69 13.36 -14.58 4.38
C GLN A 69 12.92 -13.13 4.44
N ASP A 70 13.55 -12.27 3.67
CA ASP A 70 13.19 -10.86 3.57
C ASP A 70 13.47 -10.30 2.17
N ILE A 71 12.87 -9.15 1.88
CA ILE A 71 13.19 -8.35 0.70
C ILE A 71 13.50 -6.91 1.12
N VAL A 72 14.51 -6.32 0.47
CA VAL A 72 14.89 -4.92 0.67
C VAL A 72 14.46 -4.13 -0.55
N LEU A 73 13.73 -3.05 -0.30
CA LEU A 73 13.15 -2.18 -1.32
C LEU A 73 13.71 -0.76 -1.18
N ALA A 74 14.01 -0.14 -2.30
CA ALA A 74 14.12 1.31 -2.40
C ALA A 74 12.75 1.88 -2.75
N VAL A 75 12.35 2.93 -2.03
CA VAL A 75 11.09 3.64 -2.23
C VAL A 75 11.43 5.10 -2.49
N GLU A 76 11.22 5.53 -3.72
CA GLU A 76 11.57 6.87 -4.17
C GLU A 76 10.29 7.66 -4.45
N GLN A 77 10.22 8.86 -3.93
CA GLN A 77 9.12 9.79 -4.14
C GLN A 77 9.58 10.90 -5.08
N TYR A 78 8.81 11.11 -6.13
CA TYR A 78 9.08 12.15 -7.12
C TYR A 78 7.95 13.18 -7.11
N ASP A 79 8.33 14.45 -7.05
CA ASP A 79 7.48 15.59 -7.39
C ASP A 79 7.53 15.82 -8.90
N GLU A 80 6.41 16.21 -9.50
CA GLU A 80 6.32 16.45 -10.94
C GLU A 80 7.27 17.55 -11.44
N ILE A 81 7.61 18.51 -10.60
CA ILE A 81 8.42 19.67 -10.96
C ILE A 81 9.84 19.56 -10.42
N GLU A 82 9.99 19.15 -9.15
CA GLU A 82 11.27 19.14 -8.43
C GLU A 82 12.06 17.84 -8.65
N GLY A 83 11.42 16.81 -9.20
CA GLY A 83 12.03 15.49 -9.40
C GLY A 83 12.08 14.67 -8.13
N LEU A 84 13.19 13.96 -7.86
CA LEU A 84 13.35 13.13 -6.67
C LEU A 84 13.29 13.99 -5.39
N SER A 85 12.24 13.80 -4.61
CA SER A 85 12.01 14.54 -3.36
C SER A 85 12.44 13.76 -2.11
N ARG A 86 12.37 12.41 -2.16
CA ARG A 86 12.70 11.54 -1.05
C ARG A 86 13.09 10.15 -1.55
N SER A 87 14.02 9.50 -0.84
CA SER A 87 14.37 8.09 -1.03
C SER A 87 14.50 7.41 0.33
N ASP A 88 13.79 6.31 0.50
CA ASP A 88 13.80 5.48 1.70
C ASP A 88 14.18 4.05 1.32
N THR A 89 14.80 3.34 2.27
CA THR A 89 15.05 1.90 2.16
C THR A 89 14.23 1.18 3.21
N VAL A 90 13.43 0.21 2.76
CA VAL A 90 12.53 -0.56 3.63
C VAL A 90 12.87 -2.04 3.50
N ARG A 91 12.88 -2.74 4.62
CA ARG A 91 13.09 -4.18 4.69
C ARG A 91 11.81 -4.87 5.10
N TYR A 92 11.32 -5.79 4.28
CA TYR A 92 10.11 -6.56 4.52
C TYR A 92 10.47 -8.01 4.85
N PRO A 93 10.14 -8.52 6.04
CA PRO A 93 10.23 -9.94 6.34
C PRO A 93 9.13 -10.68 5.57
N LEU A 94 9.49 -11.79 4.93
CA LEU A 94 8.58 -12.63 4.15
C LEU A 94 8.33 -13.97 4.83
N THR A 95 9.37 -14.53 5.51
CA THR A 95 9.27 -15.79 6.23
C THR A 95 9.92 -15.69 7.61
N ASP A 96 9.54 -16.59 8.50
CA ASP A 96 10.26 -16.84 9.75
C ASP A 96 11.58 -17.60 9.51
N ALA A 97 12.30 -17.93 10.62
CA ALA A 97 13.55 -18.66 10.55
C ALA A 97 13.40 -20.10 10.03
N GLU A 98 12.22 -20.68 10.16
CA GLU A 98 11.84 -22.00 9.71
C GLU A 98 11.37 -22.02 8.24
N GLY A 99 11.21 -20.84 7.63
CA GLY A 99 10.79 -20.67 6.23
C GLY A 99 9.27 -20.62 6.04
N PHE A 100 8.49 -20.50 7.10
CA PHE A 100 7.04 -20.28 6.98
C PHE A 100 6.74 -18.83 6.71
N ALA A 101 5.82 -18.59 5.78
CA ALA A 101 5.44 -17.23 5.40
C ALA A 101 4.88 -16.44 6.59
N LEU A 102 5.45 -15.26 6.80
CA LEU A 102 4.95 -14.28 7.76
C LEU A 102 3.82 -13.48 7.10
N THR A 103 2.65 -13.53 7.70
CA THR A 103 1.51 -12.69 7.29
C THR A 103 1.05 -11.88 8.49
N GLU A 104 0.88 -10.57 8.35
CA GLU A 104 0.15 -9.83 9.37
C GLU A 104 -1.30 -10.32 9.37
N GLU A 105 -1.78 -10.74 10.55
CA GLU A 105 -3.16 -11.15 10.83
C GLU A 105 -3.73 -12.31 10.00
N GLY A 106 -2.93 -13.28 9.57
CA GLY A 106 -3.44 -14.57 9.08
C GLY A 106 -4.22 -14.51 7.75
N TYR A 107 -4.06 -13.49 6.95
CA TYR A 107 -4.69 -13.40 5.65
C TYR A 107 -3.88 -14.10 4.57
N ALA A 108 -4.07 -15.42 4.45
CA ALA A 108 -3.93 -16.06 3.16
C ALA A 108 -5.12 -15.60 2.30
N LEU A 109 -4.88 -14.71 1.33
CA LEU A 109 -5.95 -14.20 0.44
C LEU A 109 -6.56 -15.32 -0.41
N SER A 110 -5.83 -16.41 -0.63
CA SER A 110 -6.23 -17.60 -1.36
C SER A 110 -5.22 -18.71 -1.06
N PRO A 111 -5.55 -20.00 -1.23
CA PRO A 111 -4.57 -21.07 -1.16
C PRO A 111 -3.39 -20.75 -2.12
N GLY A 112 -2.20 -20.58 -1.57
CA GLY A 112 -0.97 -20.32 -2.34
C GLY A 112 -0.60 -18.87 -2.58
N VAL A 113 -1.29 -17.90 -1.97
CA VAL A 113 -0.93 -16.47 -2.05
C VAL A 113 -0.90 -15.85 -0.65
N ASN A 114 0.22 -15.25 -0.29
CA ASN A 114 0.40 -14.52 0.96
C ASN A 114 0.38 -13.02 0.71
N LEU A 115 -0.19 -12.28 1.65
CA LEU A 115 -0.12 -10.82 1.68
C LEU A 115 0.82 -10.39 2.81
N HIS A 116 1.83 -9.59 2.48
CA HIS A 116 2.74 -8.96 3.41
C HIS A 116 2.50 -7.45 3.36
N GLN A 117 1.85 -6.93 4.37
CA GLN A 117 1.65 -5.49 4.58
C GLN A 117 1.75 -5.23 6.07
N TYR A 118 2.78 -4.50 6.47
CA TYR A 118 3.09 -4.27 7.88
C TYR A 118 2.84 -2.82 8.24
N GLU A 119 1.97 -2.58 9.22
CA GLU A 119 1.68 -1.23 9.73
C GLU A 119 2.93 -0.57 10.33
N SER A 120 3.87 -1.36 10.84
CA SER A 120 5.15 -0.87 11.37
C SER A 120 6.14 -0.44 10.28
N GLN A 121 5.93 -0.83 9.04
CA GLN A 121 6.83 -0.56 7.92
C GLN A 121 6.16 0.35 6.89
N HIS A 122 6.24 1.62 7.18
CA HIS A 122 5.66 2.67 6.34
C HIS A 122 6.69 3.76 6.06
N VAL A 123 6.44 4.55 5.03
CA VAL A 123 7.24 5.74 4.71
C VAL A 123 6.36 6.98 4.76
N PRO A 124 6.84 8.10 5.32
CA PRO A 124 6.09 9.34 5.29
C PRO A 124 6.05 9.87 3.86
N ILE A 125 4.93 10.45 3.49
CA ILE A 125 4.72 11.07 2.19
C ILE A 125 4.20 12.48 2.34
N ARG A 126 4.71 13.41 1.52
CA ARG A 126 4.25 14.79 1.48
C ARG A 126 3.98 15.21 0.04
N LEU A 127 2.79 15.75 -0.18
CA LEU A 127 2.41 16.30 -1.47
C LEU A 127 1.67 17.61 -1.24
N LYS A 128 2.12 18.68 -1.91
CA LYS A 128 1.52 20.00 -1.80
C LYS A 128 0.24 20.10 -2.63
N LYS A 129 -0.70 20.88 -2.14
CA LYS A 129 -1.92 21.21 -2.87
C LYS A 129 -1.63 21.62 -4.31
N GLY A 130 -2.36 21.03 -5.24
CA GLY A 130 -2.23 21.32 -6.67
C GLY A 130 -1.06 20.62 -7.36
N LYS A 131 -0.23 19.86 -6.62
CA LYS A 131 0.86 19.05 -7.17
C LYS A 131 0.44 17.62 -7.38
N SER A 132 1.05 16.97 -8.35
CA SER A 132 1.06 15.55 -8.59
C SER A 132 2.48 15.01 -8.41
N GLY A 133 2.62 13.69 -8.38
CA GLY A 133 3.91 13.05 -8.22
C GLY A 133 3.85 11.58 -8.56
N SER A 134 4.88 10.85 -8.22
CA SER A 134 4.91 9.40 -8.33
C SER A 134 5.73 8.76 -7.22
N VAL A 135 5.40 7.50 -6.94
CA VAL A 135 6.22 6.62 -6.11
C VAL A 135 6.83 5.57 -7.03
N ARG A 136 8.14 5.39 -6.94
CA ARG A 136 8.90 4.41 -7.70
C ARG A 136 9.53 3.42 -6.72
N ILE A 137 9.36 2.14 -6.98
CA ILE A 137 9.83 1.08 -6.09
C ILE A 137 10.62 0.07 -6.92
N HIS A 138 11.82 -0.27 -6.45
CA HIS A 138 12.63 -1.34 -6.97
C HIS A 138 13.30 -2.11 -5.84
N HIS A 139 13.71 -3.36 -6.08
CA HIS A 139 14.38 -4.12 -5.05
C HIS A 139 15.89 -3.89 -5.03
N LEU A 140 16.48 -3.95 -3.82
CA LEU A 140 17.92 -3.81 -3.59
C LEU A 140 18.58 -5.15 -3.26
N MET A 141 17.96 -6.25 -3.68
CA MET A 141 18.48 -7.58 -3.42
C MET A 141 19.75 -7.86 -4.24
N ARG A 142 20.57 -8.80 -3.77
CA ARG A 142 21.82 -9.20 -4.40
C ARG A 142 21.59 -9.91 -5.73
N HIS A 143 20.53 -10.70 -5.82
CA HIS A 143 20.15 -11.42 -7.03
C HIS A 143 19.48 -10.45 -8.02
N GLU A 144 19.72 -10.68 -9.31
CA GLU A 144 19.17 -9.86 -10.38
C GLU A 144 17.65 -10.02 -10.46
N VAL A 145 17.17 -11.25 -10.36
CA VAL A 145 15.75 -11.58 -10.44
C VAL A 145 15.29 -12.20 -9.13
N ILE A 146 14.22 -11.67 -8.57
CA ILE A 146 13.57 -12.20 -7.37
C ILE A 146 12.30 -12.96 -7.79
N PRO A 147 12.26 -14.28 -7.61
CA PRO A 147 11.06 -15.06 -7.85
C PRO A 147 10.03 -14.83 -6.73
N ASP A 148 8.85 -15.39 -6.91
CA ASP A 148 7.80 -15.53 -5.89
C ASP A 148 7.10 -14.25 -5.43
N ILE A 149 7.53 -13.06 -5.86
CA ILE A 149 6.76 -11.82 -5.68
C ILE A 149 5.82 -11.68 -6.88
N THR A 150 4.52 -11.76 -6.64
CA THR A 150 3.51 -11.75 -7.70
C THR A 150 2.91 -10.39 -7.96
N GLU A 151 2.80 -9.57 -6.91
CA GLU A 151 2.28 -8.21 -7.01
C GLU A 151 2.95 -7.29 -5.98
N LEU A 152 3.10 -6.04 -6.38
CA LEU A 152 3.52 -4.93 -5.51
C LEU A 152 2.38 -3.91 -5.43
N GLY A 153 2.08 -3.45 -4.24
CA GLY A 153 1.04 -2.46 -4.00
C GLY A 153 1.47 -1.32 -3.11
N ILE A 154 0.71 -0.24 -3.19
CA ILE A 154 0.80 0.89 -2.26
C ILE A 154 -0.58 1.25 -1.71
N ARG A 155 -0.61 1.69 -0.45
CA ARG A 155 -1.76 2.35 0.17
C ARG A 155 -1.28 3.67 0.77
N LEU A 156 -1.95 4.75 0.41
CA LEU A 156 -1.70 6.09 0.94
C LEU A 156 -2.84 6.50 1.85
N ASP A 157 -2.53 6.69 3.11
CA ASP A 157 -3.46 7.18 4.13
C ASP A 157 -3.08 8.62 4.54
N LYS A 158 -4.12 9.37 4.93
CA LYS A 158 -4.01 10.77 5.37
C LYS A 158 -3.71 10.88 6.84
#